data_54b38d370e0637a255816c69ab18d6af
#
_entry.id   54b38d370e0637a255816c69ab18d6af
#
_cell.length_a   1.000
_cell.length_b   1.000
_cell.length_c   1.000
_cell.angle_alpha   90.00
_cell.angle_beta   90.00
_cell.angle_gamma   90.00
#
_symmetry.space_group_name_H-M   'P 1'
#
loop_
_entity.id
_entity.type
_entity.pdbx_description
1 polymer ?
#
loop_
_entity_poly.entity_id
_entity_poly.type
_entity_poly.pdbx_seq_one_letter_code
_entity_poly.pdbx_strand_id
1 'polypeptide(L)'
;SASMLSAALTNIAHIYPETREDAIDQIASLINIVMSPELRRYDAERWGEDPLETLDGDESHVSYLSHLAWMISGYKNLTDDNKYDNLYHALCETMNRRILQSPYLNLETYPGELIYVPDMLVAIVALSSYSKQYGGKYSSTIHSWLQNMQENGIDSESGLLVSYIPTNDIYLSRLPIKGSYSALNCYYLTFIDEGFARSQYEILKTSFLQERPIAGFKEYYDRKCWLGFDIDAGPILCNLSPTGTAFGLGSITYFEDYSLRKKILRTAELAGSSVTFNGKRHYMLANIALVGEAITLAMRTSVKYK
;
A
#
# COMPACT_ATOMS: atom_id res chain seq x y z
N SER A 1 6.67 6.50 1.71
CA SER A 1 7.29 6.77 0.41
C SER A 1 8.39 5.77 0.06
N ALA A 2 9.30 5.42 0.98
CA ALA A 2 10.40 4.49 0.71
C ALA A 2 9.91 3.11 0.24
N SER A 3 8.87 2.55 0.86
CA SER A 3 8.30 1.27 0.46
C SER A 3 7.71 1.29 -0.95
N MET A 4 7.05 2.37 -1.36
CA MET A 4 6.55 2.53 -2.72
C MET A 4 7.68 2.67 -3.73
N LEU A 5 8.75 3.39 -3.39
CA LEU A 5 9.93 3.47 -4.25
C LEU A 5 10.63 2.10 -4.38
N SER A 6 10.75 1.35 -3.29
CA SER A 6 11.26 -0.02 -3.31
C SER A 6 10.40 -0.92 -4.22
N ALA A 7 9.06 -0.85 -4.11
CA ALA A 7 8.17 -1.59 -4.99
C ALA A 7 8.34 -1.19 -6.46
N ALA A 8 8.50 0.11 -6.76
CA ALA A 8 8.76 0.59 -8.10
C ALA A 8 10.08 0.04 -8.68
N LEU A 9 11.15 0.07 -7.89
CA LEU A 9 12.46 -0.46 -8.29
C LEU A 9 12.40 -1.97 -8.55
N THR A 10 11.69 -2.71 -7.68
CA THR A 10 11.46 -4.15 -7.88
C THR A 10 10.71 -4.41 -9.20
N ASN A 11 9.62 -3.67 -9.45
CA ASN A 11 8.87 -3.78 -10.69
C ASN A 11 9.72 -3.47 -11.92
N ILE A 12 10.50 -2.38 -11.87
CA ILE A 12 11.38 -1.95 -12.97
C ILE A 12 12.41 -3.01 -13.28
N ALA A 13 13.04 -3.62 -12.28
CA ALA A 13 14.01 -4.68 -12.45
C ALA A 13 13.42 -5.96 -13.09
N HIS A 14 12.11 -6.22 -12.87
CA HIS A 14 11.39 -7.29 -13.56
C HIS A 14 11.05 -6.94 -15.02
N ILE A 15 10.72 -5.67 -15.30
CA ILE A 15 10.40 -5.18 -16.66
C ILE A 15 11.70 -5.03 -17.48
N TYR A 16 12.77 -4.54 -16.86
CA TYR A 16 14.06 -4.22 -17.47
C TYR A 16 15.18 -4.92 -16.69
N PRO A 17 15.48 -6.19 -16.99
CA PRO A 17 16.46 -6.98 -16.23
C PRO A 17 17.85 -6.36 -16.13
N GLU A 18 18.24 -5.52 -17.08
CA GLU A 18 19.49 -4.77 -17.08
C GLU A 18 19.62 -3.75 -15.94
N THR A 19 18.51 -3.37 -15.31
CA THR A 19 18.51 -2.43 -14.17
C THR A 19 18.57 -3.13 -12.82
N ARG A 20 18.67 -4.47 -12.81
CA ARG A 20 18.51 -5.29 -11.60
C ARG A 20 19.53 -4.97 -10.51
N GLU A 21 20.80 -4.85 -10.88
CA GLU A 21 21.88 -4.56 -9.92
C GLU A 21 21.69 -3.17 -9.29
N ASP A 22 21.42 -2.16 -10.11
CA ASP A 22 21.13 -0.80 -9.62
C ASP A 22 19.91 -0.77 -8.70
N ALA A 23 18.87 -1.54 -9.02
CA ALA A 23 17.67 -1.63 -8.19
C ALA A 23 17.97 -2.29 -6.83
N ILE A 24 18.75 -3.35 -6.80
CA ILE A 24 19.20 -4.02 -5.57
C ILE A 24 19.92 -3.03 -4.65
N ASP A 25 20.90 -2.30 -5.19
CA ASP A 25 21.71 -1.33 -4.44
C ASP A 25 20.86 -0.19 -3.87
N GLN A 26 19.92 0.32 -4.68
CA GLN A 26 19.02 1.39 -4.25
C GLN A 26 18.03 0.90 -3.20
N ILE A 27 17.45 -0.30 -3.34
CA ILE A 27 16.55 -0.88 -2.32
C ILE A 27 17.31 -1.13 -1.02
N ALA A 28 18.54 -1.66 -1.07
CA ALA A 28 19.38 -1.83 0.11
C ALA A 28 19.65 -0.51 0.82
N SER A 29 19.94 0.55 0.06
CA SER A 29 20.13 1.90 0.61
C SER A 29 18.87 2.42 1.28
N LEU A 30 17.69 2.25 0.66
CA LEU A 30 16.39 2.63 1.22
C LEU A 30 16.08 1.86 2.51
N ILE A 31 16.34 0.56 2.57
CA ILE A 31 16.18 -0.27 3.78
C ILE A 31 17.04 0.29 4.91
N ASN A 32 18.33 0.54 4.66
CA ASN A 32 19.24 1.09 5.67
C ASN A 32 18.79 2.47 6.17
N ILE A 33 18.29 3.34 5.27
CA ILE A 33 17.74 4.65 5.66
C ILE A 33 16.50 4.47 6.54
N VAL A 34 15.56 3.61 6.16
CA VAL A 34 14.33 3.37 6.93
C VAL A 34 14.64 2.78 8.31
N MET A 35 15.69 1.98 8.43
CA MET A 35 16.16 1.42 9.70
C MET A 35 16.90 2.44 10.60
N SER A 36 17.18 3.66 10.10
CA SER A 36 17.87 4.67 10.91
C SER A 36 17.00 5.15 12.09
N PRO A 37 17.59 5.51 13.22
CA PRO A 37 16.84 6.03 14.37
C PRO A 37 15.97 7.25 14.04
N GLU A 38 16.43 8.10 13.11
CA GLU A 38 15.67 9.28 12.71
C GLU A 38 14.33 8.90 12.05
N LEU A 39 14.31 7.88 11.18
CA LEU A 39 13.08 7.53 10.45
C LEU A 39 12.13 6.66 11.26
N ARG A 40 12.62 5.86 12.20
CA ARG A 40 11.77 5.08 13.08
C ARG A 40 11.27 5.85 14.31
N ARG A 41 11.85 7.04 14.57
CA ARG A 41 11.51 7.89 15.72
C ARG A 41 10.02 8.21 15.81
N TYR A 42 9.36 8.52 14.70
CA TYR A 42 7.94 8.83 14.69
C TYR A 42 7.10 7.66 15.24
N ASP A 43 7.38 6.45 14.77
CA ASP A 43 6.70 5.25 15.25
C ASP A 43 7.03 4.98 16.72
N ALA A 44 8.30 5.10 17.09
CA ALA A 44 8.75 4.94 18.47
C ALA A 44 8.09 5.95 19.44
N GLU A 45 7.93 7.21 19.07
CA GLU A 45 7.24 8.23 19.87
C GLU A 45 5.75 7.93 20.03
N ARG A 46 5.11 7.34 19.02
CA ARG A 46 3.68 6.97 19.06
C ARG A 46 3.41 5.79 19.98
N TRP A 47 4.29 4.80 19.99
CA TRP A 47 4.17 3.58 20.79
C TRP A 47 4.88 3.65 22.15
N GLY A 48 5.78 4.60 22.33
CA GLY A 48 6.58 4.74 23.55
C GLY A 48 7.79 3.78 23.62
N GLU A 49 8.05 3.03 22.56
CA GLU A 49 9.16 2.09 22.45
C GLU A 49 9.66 1.97 21.00
N ASP A 50 10.90 1.50 20.84
CA ASP A 50 11.50 1.38 19.50
C ASP A 50 11.03 0.11 18.79
N PRO A 51 10.49 0.21 17.55
CA PRO A 51 9.89 -0.93 16.84
C PRO A 51 10.86 -2.07 16.53
N LEU A 52 12.17 -1.81 16.41
CA LEU A 52 13.16 -2.84 16.10
C LEU A 52 13.85 -3.41 17.36
N GLU A 53 13.79 -2.71 18.48
CA GLU A 53 14.37 -3.17 19.73
C GLU A 53 13.38 -3.98 20.58
N THR A 54 12.08 -3.91 20.26
CA THR A 54 10.98 -4.56 20.98
C THR A 54 10.19 -5.57 20.11
N LEU A 55 10.87 -6.28 19.22
CA LEU A 55 10.24 -7.30 18.37
C LEU A 55 9.61 -8.45 19.18
N ASP A 56 10.09 -8.73 20.37
CA ASP A 56 9.55 -9.69 21.33
C ASP A 56 8.35 -9.16 22.14
N GLY A 57 8.14 -7.84 22.17
CA GLY A 57 7.02 -7.17 22.83
C GLY A 57 5.69 -7.34 22.09
N ASP A 58 4.62 -6.78 22.67
CA ASP A 58 3.24 -6.99 22.21
C ASP A 58 2.64 -5.78 21.44
N GLU A 59 3.30 -4.61 21.48
CA GLU A 59 2.84 -3.42 20.78
C GLU A 59 2.82 -3.63 19.26
N SER A 60 1.83 -3.08 18.57
CA SER A 60 1.56 -3.42 17.17
C SER A 60 2.69 -3.05 16.22
N HIS A 61 3.11 -1.79 16.19
CA HIS A 61 4.06 -1.24 15.21
C HIS A 61 3.78 -1.63 13.75
N VAL A 62 2.53 -2.02 13.43
CA VAL A 62 2.19 -2.58 12.11
C VAL A 62 2.53 -1.64 10.96
N SER A 63 2.34 -0.34 11.15
CA SER A 63 2.62 0.67 10.12
C SER A 63 4.10 0.71 9.74
N TYR A 64 5.02 0.53 10.69
CA TYR A 64 6.45 0.54 10.42
C TYR A 64 6.97 -0.84 9.97
N LEU A 65 6.70 -1.89 10.76
CA LEU A 65 7.27 -3.23 10.54
C LEU A 65 6.82 -3.83 9.21
N SER A 66 5.54 -3.63 8.84
CA SER A 66 4.99 -4.17 7.60
C SER A 66 5.64 -3.58 6.35
N HIS A 67 5.82 -2.27 6.33
CA HIS A 67 6.47 -1.60 5.21
C HIS A 67 7.95 -1.98 5.09
N LEU A 68 8.67 -2.11 6.22
CA LEU A 68 10.06 -2.56 6.21
C LEU A 68 10.17 -4.01 5.71
N ALA A 69 9.32 -4.91 6.19
CA ALA A 69 9.28 -6.30 5.71
C ALA A 69 8.94 -6.41 4.22
N TRP A 70 8.00 -5.58 3.73
CA TRP A 70 7.66 -5.52 2.31
C TRP A 70 8.83 -5.01 1.44
N MET A 71 9.60 -4.02 1.92
CA MET A 71 10.82 -3.57 1.24
C MET A 71 11.86 -4.68 1.15
N ILE A 72 12.08 -5.44 2.25
CA ILE A 72 12.99 -6.57 2.26
C ILE A 72 12.51 -7.68 1.31
N SER A 73 11.20 -7.94 1.23
CA SER A 73 10.65 -8.89 0.28
C SER A 73 10.97 -8.51 -1.17
N GLY A 74 10.90 -7.23 -1.50
CA GLY A 74 11.29 -6.70 -2.81
C GLY A 74 12.78 -6.92 -3.11
N TYR A 75 13.64 -6.69 -2.11
CA TYR A 75 15.06 -7.01 -2.21
C TYR A 75 15.30 -8.50 -2.50
N LYS A 76 14.66 -9.37 -1.72
CA LYS A 76 14.77 -10.84 -1.88
C LYS A 76 14.21 -11.35 -3.21
N ASN A 77 13.25 -10.68 -3.82
CA ASN A 77 12.77 -11.01 -5.17
C ASN A 77 13.83 -10.75 -6.26
N LEU A 78 14.82 -9.91 -5.97
CA LEU A 78 15.87 -9.54 -6.93
C LEU A 78 17.20 -10.23 -6.67
N THR A 79 17.47 -10.75 -5.47
CA THR A 79 18.76 -11.36 -5.14
C THR A 79 18.63 -12.47 -4.11
N ASP A 80 19.53 -13.43 -4.18
CA ASP A 80 19.69 -14.50 -3.18
C ASP A 80 20.57 -14.07 -1.98
N ASP A 81 21.05 -12.82 -1.95
CA ASP A 81 21.85 -12.30 -0.85
C ASP A 81 21.04 -12.38 0.46
N ASN A 82 21.68 -12.91 1.50
CA ASN A 82 21.09 -13.15 2.81
C ASN A 82 21.24 -11.99 3.81
N LYS A 83 21.71 -10.83 3.35
CA LYS A 83 22.01 -9.65 4.17
C LYS A 83 20.90 -9.27 5.16
N TYR A 84 19.64 -9.38 4.75
CA TYR A 84 18.48 -8.99 5.56
C TYR A 84 17.66 -10.18 6.04
N ASP A 85 18.08 -11.44 5.80
CA ASP A 85 17.26 -12.62 6.09
C ASP A 85 16.86 -12.72 7.57
N ASN A 86 17.81 -12.55 8.49
CA ASN A 86 17.52 -12.60 9.93
C ASN A 86 16.48 -11.55 10.35
N LEU A 87 16.61 -10.32 9.84
CA LEU A 87 15.64 -9.27 10.11
C LEU A 87 14.29 -9.60 9.48
N TYR A 88 14.25 -10.06 8.26
CA TYR A 88 13.02 -10.43 7.57
C TYR A 88 12.26 -11.54 8.29
N HIS A 89 12.99 -12.57 8.75
CA HIS A 89 12.42 -13.63 9.58
C HIS A 89 11.83 -13.09 10.87
N ALA A 90 12.58 -12.25 11.60
CA ALA A 90 12.13 -11.66 12.85
C ALA A 90 10.89 -10.78 12.66
N LEU A 91 10.87 -9.90 11.65
CA LEU A 91 9.74 -9.03 11.35
C LEU A 91 8.46 -9.82 11.03
N CYS A 92 8.56 -10.83 10.15
CA CYS A 92 7.41 -11.64 9.78
C CYS A 92 6.92 -12.52 10.93
N GLU A 93 7.82 -13.09 11.74
CA GLU A 93 7.47 -13.85 12.95
C GLU A 93 6.71 -12.98 13.96
N THR A 94 7.25 -11.78 14.23
CA THR A 94 6.63 -10.80 15.12
C THR A 94 5.24 -10.40 14.66
N MET A 95 5.09 -10.00 13.39
CA MET A 95 3.78 -9.62 12.86
C MET A 95 2.79 -10.79 12.90
N ASN A 96 3.23 -12.00 12.52
CA ASN A 96 2.36 -13.17 12.58
C ASN A 96 1.88 -13.47 14.01
N ARG A 97 2.78 -13.43 14.99
CA ARG A 97 2.46 -13.65 16.41
C ARG A 97 1.45 -12.60 16.90
N ARG A 98 1.73 -11.32 16.67
CA ARG A 98 0.85 -10.21 17.09
C ARG A 98 -0.52 -10.29 16.42
N ILE A 99 -0.60 -10.60 15.12
CA ILE A 99 -1.87 -10.80 14.42
C ILE A 99 -2.70 -11.92 15.06
N LEU A 100 -2.08 -13.06 15.34
CA LEU A 100 -2.79 -14.20 15.95
C LEU A 100 -3.26 -13.92 17.38
N GLN A 101 -2.59 -13.03 18.11
CA GLN A 101 -2.96 -12.62 19.47
C GLN A 101 -3.98 -11.49 19.49
N SER A 102 -4.14 -10.75 18.39
CA SER A 102 -5.00 -9.57 18.32
C SER A 102 -6.47 -9.93 18.14
N PRO A 103 -7.41 -9.08 18.61
CA PRO A 103 -8.82 -9.25 18.34
C PRO A 103 -9.10 -9.22 16.82
N TYR A 104 -9.85 -10.22 16.35
CA TYR A 104 -10.26 -10.32 14.93
C TYR A 104 -9.10 -10.29 13.93
N LEU A 105 -7.88 -10.72 14.36
CA LEU A 105 -6.67 -10.77 13.51
C LEU A 105 -6.21 -9.40 12.96
N ASN A 106 -6.56 -8.30 13.63
CA ASN A 106 -6.22 -6.96 13.18
C ASN A 106 -5.40 -6.23 14.24
N LEU A 107 -4.35 -5.53 13.78
CA LEU A 107 -3.42 -4.76 14.60
C LEU A 107 -3.77 -3.28 14.54
N GLU A 108 -3.71 -2.58 15.67
CA GLU A 108 -3.84 -1.13 15.72
C GLU A 108 -2.71 -0.46 14.95
N THR A 109 -3.07 0.54 14.15
CA THR A 109 -2.07 1.35 13.41
C THR A 109 -1.24 2.19 14.37
N TYR A 110 -1.92 2.84 15.32
CA TYR A 110 -1.32 3.55 16.46
C TYR A 110 -2.22 3.43 17.69
N PRO A 111 -1.67 3.59 18.91
CA PRO A 111 -2.41 3.42 20.15
C PRO A 111 -3.67 4.30 20.20
N GLY A 112 -4.83 3.69 20.43
CA GLY A 112 -6.10 4.38 20.56
C GLY A 112 -6.66 4.99 19.28
N GLU A 113 -6.11 4.64 18.12
CA GLU A 113 -6.64 5.05 16.81
C GLU A 113 -7.45 3.94 16.15
N LEU A 114 -8.15 4.28 15.07
CA LEU A 114 -8.77 3.30 14.19
C LEU A 114 -7.71 2.39 13.56
N ILE A 115 -8.06 1.15 13.32
CA ILE A 115 -7.24 0.26 12.51
C ILE A 115 -7.42 0.65 11.04
N TYR A 116 -6.35 1.05 10.39
CA TYR A 116 -6.35 1.38 8.97
C TYR A 116 -6.17 0.08 8.16
N VAL A 117 -7.18 -0.29 7.39
CA VAL A 117 -7.15 -1.54 6.61
C VAL A 117 -5.98 -1.61 5.62
N PRO A 118 -5.53 -0.51 4.97
CA PRO A 118 -4.32 -0.54 4.17
C PRO A 118 -3.05 -0.97 4.93
N ASP A 119 -2.90 -0.59 6.21
CA ASP A 119 -1.73 -0.98 7.01
C ASP A 119 -1.76 -2.48 7.35
N MET A 120 -2.95 -3.01 7.63
CA MET A 120 -3.12 -4.45 7.77
C MET A 120 -2.83 -5.19 6.47
N LEU A 121 -3.31 -4.67 5.34
CA LEU A 121 -3.06 -5.30 4.04
C LEU A 121 -1.57 -5.37 3.71
N VAL A 122 -0.78 -4.31 3.99
CA VAL A 122 0.66 -4.38 3.71
C VAL A 122 1.37 -5.38 4.64
N ALA A 123 0.87 -5.59 5.86
CA ALA A 123 1.38 -6.66 6.73
C ALA A 123 1.09 -8.05 6.14
N ILE A 124 -0.13 -8.27 5.65
CA ILE A 124 -0.49 -9.53 4.97
C ILE A 124 0.28 -9.70 3.65
N VAL A 125 0.53 -8.62 2.90
CA VAL A 125 1.43 -8.65 1.72
C VAL A 125 2.83 -9.12 2.10
N ALA A 126 3.40 -8.59 3.18
CA ALA A 126 4.72 -9.00 3.66
C ALA A 126 4.76 -10.48 4.04
N LEU A 127 3.75 -10.97 4.79
CA LEU A 127 3.62 -12.39 5.16
C LEU A 127 3.39 -13.28 3.93
N SER A 128 2.59 -12.83 2.95
CA SER A 128 2.34 -13.54 1.69
C SER A 128 3.62 -13.68 0.87
N SER A 129 4.36 -12.57 0.72
CA SER A 129 5.63 -12.56 0.01
C SER A 129 6.66 -13.48 0.68
N TYR A 130 6.76 -13.41 2.01
CA TYR A 130 7.59 -14.32 2.79
C TYR A 130 7.20 -15.79 2.58
N SER A 131 5.91 -16.10 2.67
CA SER A 131 5.41 -17.47 2.50
C SER A 131 5.72 -18.04 1.11
N LYS A 132 5.63 -17.22 0.07
CA LYS A 132 6.01 -17.61 -1.30
C LYS A 132 7.51 -17.93 -1.41
N GLN A 133 8.37 -17.19 -0.70
CA GLN A 133 9.83 -17.36 -0.71
C GLN A 133 10.29 -18.51 0.19
N TYR A 134 9.59 -18.80 1.29
CA TYR A 134 10.00 -19.72 2.34
C TYR A 134 8.96 -20.82 2.64
N GLY A 135 8.34 -21.38 1.61
CA GLY A 135 7.58 -22.62 1.69
C GLY A 135 6.24 -22.57 2.44
N GLY A 136 5.57 -21.44 2.44
CA GLY A 136 4.18 -21.35 2.90
C GLY A 136 4.01 -21.18 4.42
N LYS A 137 5.03 -20.75 5.15
CA LYS A 137 5.07 -20.69 6.63
C LYS A 137 3.86 -20.00 7.27
N TYR A 138 3.34 -18.91 6.66
CA TYR A 138 2.25 -18.12 7.23
C TYR A 138 0.93 -18.25 6.47
N SER A 139 0.79 -19.24 5.60
CA SER A 139 -0.40 -19.42 4.76
C SER A 139 -1.70 -19.55 5.56
N SER A 140 -1.67 -20.18 6.74
CA SER A 140 -2.86 -20.29 7.59
C SER A 140 -3.32 -18.95 8.14
N THR A 141 -2.39 -18.11 8.62
CA THR A 141 -2.71 -16.77 9.14
C THR A 141 -3.27 -15.88 8.03
N ILE A 142 -2.65 -15.90 6.84
CA ILE A 142 -3.10 -15.15 5.66
C ILE A 142 -4.52 -15.59 5.29
N HIS A 143 -4.78 -16.89 5.22
CA HIS A 143 -6.10 -17.43 4.89
C HIS A 143 -7.16 -17.02 5.92
N SER A 144 -6.86 -17.18 7.22
CA SER A 144 -7.78 -16.81 8.30
C SER A 144 -8.09 -15.31 8.29
N TRP A 145 -7.09 -14.47 8.05
CA TRP A 145 -7.30 -13.02 7.92
C TRP A 145 -8.18 -12.68 6.71
N LEU A 146 -7.89 -13.26 5.54
CA LEU A 146 -8.70 -13.04 4.32
C LEU A 146 -10.14 -13.47 4.54
N GLN A 147 -10.36 -14.63 5.11
CA GLN A 147 -11.70 -15.13 5.41
C GLN A 147 -12.44 -14.18 6.35
N ASN A 148 -11.79 -13.77 7.45
CA ASN A 148 -12.37 -12.79 8.38
C ASN A 148 -12.75 -11.48 7.69
N MET A 149 -11.89 -10.95 6.81
CA MET A 149 -12.18 -9.71 6.10
C MET A 149 -13.29 -9.87 5.05
N GLN A 150 -13.38 -11.03 4.39
CA GLN A 150 -14.48 -11.32 3.46
C GLN A 150 -15.83 -11.47 4.17
N GLU A 151 -15.85 -12.01 5.38
CA GLU A 151 -17.06 -12.23 6.17
C GLU A 151 -17.49 -10.98 6.93
N ASN A 152 -16.56 -10.21 7.50
CA ASN A 152 -16.83 -9.14 8.46
C ASN A 152 -16.33 -7.75 8.05
N GLY A 153 -15.40 -7.68 7.07
CA GLY A 153 -14.75 -6.43 6.65
C GLY A 153 -15.30 -5.85 5.34
N ILE A 154 -16.44 -6.33 4.85
CA ILE A 154 -17.08 -5.80 3.63
C ILE A 154 -18.20 -4.84 4.01
N ASP A 155 -18.13 -3.61 3.50
CA ASP A 155 -19.22 -2.64 3.63
C ASP A 155 -20.44 -3.10 2.83
N SER A 156 -21.57 -3.22 3.50
CA SER A 156 -22.80 -3.78 2.92
C SER A 156 -23.44 -2.94 1.81
N GLU A 157 -23.13 -1.64 1.74
CA GLU A 157 -23.66 -0.77 0.68
C GLU A 157 -22.78 -0.76 -0.56
N SER A 158 -21.47 -0.61 -0.37
CA SER A 158 -20.53 -0.51 -1.50
C SER A 158 -20.03 -1.86 -1.98
N GLY A 159 -20.02 -2.88 -1.13
CA GLY A 159 -19.37 -4.16 -1.39
C GLY A 159 -17.84 -4.12 -1.36
N LEU A 160 -17.26 -3.00 -0.95
CA LEU A 160 -15.81 -2.83 -0.82
C LEU A 160 -15.34 -3.18 0.59
N LEU A 161 -14.06 -3.51 0.71
CA LEU A 161 -13.40 -3.57 2.00
C LEU A 161 -13.53 -2.22 2.70
N VAL A 162 -13.87 -2.26 4.00
CA VAL A 162 -13.92 -1.07 4.84
C VAL A 162 -12.57 -0.35 4.85
N SER A 163 -12.60 0.96 4.96
CA SER A 163 -11.37 1.76 5.05
C SER A 163 -10.73 1.66 6.42
N TYR A 164 -11.56 1.48 7.45
CA TYR A 164 -11.19 1.47 8.86
C TYR A 164 -11.96 0.40 9.61
N ILE A 165 -11.34 -0.15 10.65
CA ILE A 165 -12.00 -1.00 11.63
C ILE A 165 -11.99 -0.23 12.95
N PRO A 166 -13.17 -0.05 13.62
CA PRO A 166 -13.22 0.61 14.92
C PRO A 166 -12.52 -0.24 15.99
N THR A 167 -11.79 0.42 16.87
CA THR A 167 -11.29 -0.17 18.11
C THR A 167 -12.33 -0.02 19.21
N ASN A 168 -12.18 -0.73 20.34
CA ASN A 168 -13.14 -0.70 21.44
C ASN A 168 -13.37 0.70 22.02
N ASP A 169 -12.44 1.62 21.81
CA ASP A 169 -12.46 2.97 22.38
C ASP A 169 -13.09 4.03 21.46
N ILE A 170 -13.35 3.67 20.18
CA ILE A 170 -13.87 4.61 19.18
C ILE A 170 -15.19 4.10 18.61
N TYR A 171 -16.31 4.66 19.13
CA TYR A 171 -17.64 4.41 18.61
C TYR A 171 -18.01 5.44 17.54
N LEU A 172 -17.89 5.07 16.27
CA LEU A 172 -18.41 5.84 15.16
C LEU A 172 -19.57 5.07 14.51
N SER A 173 -20.72 5.71 14.40
CA SER A 173 -21.94 5.09 13.88
C SER A 173 -21.79 4.59 12.43
N ARG A 174 -20.87 5.18 11.67
CA ARG A 174 -20.49 4.75 10.30
C ARG A 174 -19.19 5.44 9.89
N LEU A 175 -18.24 4.64 9.48
CA LEU A 175 -17.00 5.12 8.88
C LEU A 175 -17.15 5.20 7.35
N PRO A 176 -16.68 6.28 6.70
CA PRO A 176 -16.80 6.41 5.26
C PRO A 176 -15.90 5.41 4.54
N ILE A 177 -16.37 4.88 3.41
CA ILE A 177 -15.51 4.18 2.45
C ILE A 177 -14.81 5.24 1.63
N LYS A 178 -13.47 5.25 1.70
CA LYS A 178 -12.62 6.21 0.99
C LYS A 178 -12.08 5.61 -0.30
N GLY A 179 -12.21 6.34 -1.40
CA GLY A 179 -11.73 5.89 -2.70
C GLY A 179 -10.21 5.70 -2.74
N SER A 180 -9.46 6.55 -2.03
CA SER A 180 -8.01 6.41 -1.88
C SER A 180 -7.61 5.11 -1.21
N TYR A 181 -8.27 4.74 -0.11
CA TYR A 181 -8.01 3.49 0.61
C TYR A 181 -8.49 2.27 -0.16
N SER A 182 -9.68 2.34 -0.76
CA SER A 182 -10.18 1.25 -1.61
C SER A 182 -9.26 0.95 -2.79
N ALA A 183 -8.72 2.00 -3.43
CA ALA A 183 -7.76 1.85 -4.51
C ALA A 183 -6.44 1.21 -4.05
N LEU A 184 -5.93 1.62 -2.87
CA LEU A 184 -4.74 1.03 -2.27
C LEU A 184 -4.98 -0.41 -1.82
N ASN A 185 -6.13 -0.70 -1.22
CA ASN A 185 -6.55 -2.04 -0.84
C ASN A 185 -6.57 -2.98 -2.06
N CYS A 186 -7.19 -2.56 -3.17
CA CYS A 186 -7.19 -3.34 -4.42
C CYS A 186 -5.77 -3.65 -4.89
N TYR A 187 -4.86 -2.68 -4.83
CA TYR A 187 -3.47 -2.89 -5.22
C TYR A 187 -2.76 -3.92 -4.31
N TYR A 188 -2.87 -3.78 -3.00
CA TYR A 188 -2.24 -4.73 -2.07
C TYR A 188 -2.82 -6.14 -2.19
N LEU A 189 -4.12 -6.28 -2.40
CA LEU A 189 -4.76 -7.57 -2.62
C LEU A 189 -4.18 -8.33 -3.82
N THR A 190 -3.64 -7.66 -4.84
CA THR A 190 -2.99 -8.34 -5.98
C THR A 190 -1.79 -9.20 -5.58
N PHE A 191 -1.14 -8.91 -4.46
CA PHE A 191 -0.02 -9.69 -3.91
C PHE A 191 -0.48 -10.89 -3.07
N ILE A 192 -1.76 -10.91 -2.66
CA ILE A 192 -2.31 -11.87 -1.70
C ILE A 192 -3.26 -12.85 -2.40
N ASP A 193 -4.34 -12.34 -2.98
CA ASP A 193 -5.40 -13.10 -3.67
C ASP A 193 -5.89 -12.34 -4.90
N GLU A 194 -5.53 -12.83 -6.09
CA GLU A 194 -5.87 -12.17 -7.36
C GLU A 194 -7.38 -12.18 -7.62
N GLY A 195 -8.11 -13.22 -7.20
CA GLY A 195 -9.55 -13.34 -7.38
C GLY A 195 -10.29 -12.29 -6.57
N PHE A 196 -9.94 -12.15 -5.30
CA PHE A 196 -10.52 -11.13 -4.43
C PHE A 196 -10.10 -9.71 -4.86
N ALA A 197 -8.83 -9.50 -5.22
CA ALA A 197 -8.36 -8.24 -5.78
C ALA A 197 -9.17 -7.80 -7.00
N ARG A 198 -9.44 -8.74 -7.93
CA ARG A 198 -10.23 -8.46 -9.14
C ARG A 198 -11.66 -8.08 -8.80
N SER A 199 -12.32 -8.81 -7.90
CA SER A 199 -13.69 -8.49 -7.48
C SER A 199 -13.78 -7.09 -6.87
N GLN A 200 -12.87 -6.75 -5.98
CA GLN A 200 -12.81 -5.41 -5.36
C GLN A 200 -12.49 -4.31 -6.39
N TYR A 201 -11.62 -4.59 -7.35
CA TYR A 201 -11.30 -3.66 -8.43
C TYR A 201 -12.50 -3.36 -9.34
N GLU A 202 -13.30 -4.36 -9.70
CA GLU A 202 -14.51 -4.14 -10.51
C GLU A 202 -15.56 -3.30 -9.76
N ILE A 203 -15.75 -3.54 -8.45
CA ILE A 203 -16.63 -2.73 -7.61
C ILE A 203 -16.08 -1.29 -7.49
N LEU A 204 -14.79 -1.12 -7.26
CA LEU A 204 -14.14 0.20 -7.21
C LEU A 204 -14.37 0.99 -8.50
N LYS A 205 -14.21 0.37 -9.67
CA LYS A 205 -14.49 1.01 -10.97
C LYS A 205 -15.95 1.44 -11.07
N THR A 206 -16.86 0.57 -10.70
CA THR A 206 -18.30 0.85 -10.84
C THR A 206 -18.74 2.01 -9.95
N SER A 207 -18.19 2.09 -8.72
CA SER A 207 -18.68 3.04 -7.70
C SER A 207 -17.87 4.35 -7.66
N PHE A 208 -16.58 4.29 -7.88
CA PHE A 208 -15.66 5.43 -7.66
C PHE A 208 -15.07 6.03 -8.93
N LEU A 209 -15.07 5.32 -10.07
CA LEU A 209 -14.48 5.86 -11.28
C LEU A 209 -15.34 7.00 -11.85
N GLN A 210 -14.70 8.13 -12.12
CA GLN A 210 -15.23 9.22 -12.93
C GLN A 210 -14.38 9.34 -14.19
N GLU A 211 -14.99 9.43 -15.35
CA GLU A 211 -14.25 9.53 -16.62
C GLU A 211 -14.34 10.92 -17.27
N ARG A 212 -15.25 11.76 -16.83
CA ARG A 212 -15.48 13.10 -17.41
C ARG A 212 -15.59 14.17 -16.31
N PRO A 213 -15.04 15.37 -16.49
CA PRO A 213 -14.29 15.84 -17.68
C PRO A 213 -12.87 15.23 -17.77
N ILE A 214 -12.32 14.72 -16.66
CA ILE A 214 -11.04 14.02 -16.56
C ILE A 214 -11.25 12.69 -15.85
N ALA A 215 -10.44 11.68 -16.19
CA ALA A 215 -10.53 10.36 -15.60
C ALA A 215 -9.81 10.29 -14.26
N GLY A 216 -10.46 9.72 -13.25
CA GLY A 216 -9.89 9.53 -11.93
C GLY A 216 -10.84 8.85 -10.97
N PHE A 217 -10.37 8.52 -9.79
CA PHE A 217 -11.21 7.94 -8.74
C PHE A 217 -11.66 9.03 -7.77
N LYS A 218 -12.94 9.01 -7.43
CA LYS A 218 -13.53 9.88 -6.40
C LYS A 218 -12.99 9.50 -5.02
N GLU A 219 -12.99 10.45 -4.08
CA GLU A 219 -12.72 10.12 -2.68
C GLU A 219 -13.97 9.56 -1.98
N TYR A 220 -15.16 10.07 -2.33
CA TYR A 220 -16.44 9.61 -1.78
C TYR A 220 -17.42 9.31 -2.91
N TYR A 221 -18.00 8.10 -2.91
CA TYR A 221 -18.86 7.65 -4.02
C TYR A 221 -20.22 8.35 -4.06
N ASP A 222 -20.74 8.74 -2.90
CA ASP A 222 -22.04 9.36 -2.69
C ASP A 222 -22.06 10.88 -2.89
N ARG A 223 -20.89 11.52 -2.98
CA ARG A 223 -20.80 12.97 -3.17
C ARG A 223 -20.81 13.34 -4.66
N LYS A 224 -21.58 14.39 -4.96
CA LYS A 224 -21.48 15.12 -6.24
C LYS A 224 -20.20 15.96 -6.22
N CYS A 225 -19.96 16.80 -7.23
CA CYS A 225 -18.76 17.63 -7.30
C CYS A 225 -18.51 18.37 -5.96
N TRP A 226 -17.40 18.03 -5.32
CA TRP A 226 -16.96 18.59 -4.04
C TRP A 226 -15.53 19.07 -4.17
N LEU A 227 -15.26 20.24 -3.62
CA LEU A 227 -13.94 20.82 -3.49
C LEU A 227 -13.58 20.86 -2.02
N GLY A 228 -12.43 20.35 -1.64
CA GLY A 228 -12.02 20.32 -0.26
C GLY A 228 -10.64 19.73 -0.05
N PHE A 229 -10.34 19.42 1.19
CA PHE A 229 -9.11 18.78 1.60
C PHE A 229 -9.45 17.60 2.51
N ASP A 230 -8.79 16.48 2.27
CA ASP A 230 -8.83 15.31 3.11
C ASP A 230 -7.41 15.03 3.62
N ILE A 231 -7.27 14.68 4.90
CA ILE A 231 -5.95 14.55 5.51
C ILE A 231 -5.11 13.43 4.88
N ASP A 232 -5.77 12.35 4.45
CA ASP A 232 -5.11 11.18 3.86
C ASP A 232 -4.99 11.27 2.34
N ALA A 233 -6.00 11.85 1.69
CA ALA A 233 -6.09 11.95 0.24
C ALA A 233 -5.55 13.28 -0.34
N GLY A 234 -5.33 14.29 0.51
CA GLY A 234 -4.90 15.62 0.09
C GLY A 234 -6.02 16.46 -0.53
N PRO A 235 -5.70 17.35 -1.47
CA PRO A 235 -6.70 18.23 -2.09
C PRO A 235 -7.65 17.42 -2.98
N ILE A 236 -8.95 17.61 -2.78
CA ILE A 236 -10.01 16.97 -3.57
C ILE A 236 -10.58 17.98 -4.55
N LEU A 237 -10.53 17.65 -5.83
CA LEU A 237 -11.02 18.51 -6.91
C LEU A 237 -12.20 17.85 -7.62
N CYS A 238 -13.39 18.45 -7.51
CA CYS A 238 -14.64 17.87 -8.06
C CYS A 238 -14.86 16.40 -7.61
N ASN A 239 -14.61 16.13 -6.33
CA ASN A 239 -14.63 14.81 -5.70
C ASN A 239 -13.53 13.84 -6.19
N LEU A 240 -12.69 14.21 -7.13
CA LEU A 240 -11.56 13.39 -7.54
C LEU A 240 -10.44 13.46 -6.50
N SER A 241 -9.98 12.28 -6.11
CA SER A 241 -8.84 12.08 -5.23
C SER A 241 -7.57 11.87 -6.07
N PRO A 242 -6.59 12.78 -6.01
CA PRO A 242 -5.29 12.55 -6.65
C PRO A 242 -4.62 11.28 -6.14
N THR A 243 -4.64 11.07 -4.83
CA THR A 243 -4.07 9.89 -4.18
C THR A 243 -4.82 8.61 -4.57
N GLY A 244 -6.15 8.60 -4.53
CA GLY A 244 -6.97 7.47 -4.98
C GLY A 244 -6.76 7.17 -6.47
N THR A 245 -6.60 8.20 -7.29
CA THR A 245 -6.33 8.04 -8.73
C THR A 245 -4.93 7.45 -8.95
N ALA A 246 -3.92 7.91 -8.20
CA ALA A 246 -2.57 7.35 -8.26
C ALA A 246 -2.55 5.87 -7.83
N PHE A 247 -3.15 5.53 -6.69
CA PHE A 247 -3.21 4.13 -6.23
C PHE A 247 -4.02 3.23 -7.17
N GLY A 248 -5.15 3.72 -7.69
CA GLY A 248 -5.97 2.96 -8.65
C GLY A 248 -5.22 2.57 -9.91
N LEU A 249 -4.23 3.36 -10.33
CA LEU A 249 -3.36 3.03 -11.46
C LEU A 249 -2.63 1.68 -11.26
N GLY A 250 -2.36 1.28 -10.00
CA GLY A 250 -1.70 0.01 -9.69
C GLY A 250 -2.54 -1.20 -10.12
N SER A 251 -3.79 -1.27 -9.70
CA SER A 251 -4.71 -2.34 -10.12
C SER A 251 -5.04 -2.28 -11.60
N ILE A 252 -5.25 -1.08 -12.15
CA ILE A 252 -5.46 -0.85 -13.58
C ILE A 252 -4.30 -1.43 -14.41
N THR A 253 -3.06 -1.20 -13.96
CA THR A 253 -1.86 -1.70 -14.64
C THR A 253 -1.72 -3.21 -14.46
N TYR A 254 -1.92 -3.72 -13.25
CA TYR A 254 -1.84 -5.15 -12.94
C TYR A 254 -2.86 -5.99 -13.73
N PHE A 255 -4.10 -5.49 -13.85
CA PHE A 255 -5.17 -6.16 -14.59
C PHE A 255 -5.20 -5.85 -16.09
N GLU A 256 -4.21 -5.10 -16.59
CA GLU A 256 -4.02 -4.80 -18.01
C GLU A 256 -5.21 -4.03 -18.63
N ASP A 257 -5.91 -3.20 -17.85
CA ASP A 257 -6.97 -2.32 -18.37
C ASP A 257 -6.33 -1.14 -19.13
N TYR A 258 -5.76 -1.43 -20.30
CA TYR A 258 -4.98 -0.46 -21.10
C TYR A 258 -5.78 0.78 -21.51
N SER A 259 -7.10 0.64 -21.73
CA SER A 259 -7.97 1.76 -22.07
C SER A 259 -8.06 2.75 -20.92
N LEU A 260 -8.39 2.26 -19.73
CA LEU A 260 -8.48 3.09 -18.54
C LEU A 260 -7.10 3.62 -18.12
N ARG A 261 -6.06 2.77 -18.19
CA ARG A 261 -4.67 3.19 -17.91
C ARG A 261 -4.25 4.42 -18.73
N LYS A 262 -4.56 4.43 -20.02
CA LYS A 262 -4.26 5.59 -20.90
C LYS A 262 -4.98 6.85 -20.46
N LYS A 263 -6.24 6.75 -20.01
CA LYS A 263 -7.02 7.90 -19.51
C LYS A 263 -6.43 8.44 -18.22
N ILE A 264 -6.12 7.57 -17.24
CA ILE A 264 -5.54 7.94 -15.96
C ILE A 264 -4.16 8.57 -16.12
N LEU A 265 -3.30 8.02 -16.97
CA LEU A 265 -1.98 8.61 -17.24
C LEU A 265 -2.09 10.01 -17.88
N ARG A 266 -3.10 10.25 -18.73
CA ARG A 266 -3.37 11.61 -19.23
C ARG A 266 -3.78 12.58 -18.13
N THR A 267 -4.59 12.13 -17.19
CA THR A 267 -4.95 12.94 -16.01
C THR A 267 -3.69 13.27 -15.18
N ALA A 268 -2.81 12.29 -14.94
CA ALA A 268 -1.57 12.50 -14.23
C ALA A 268 -0.65 13.51 -14.93
N GLU A 269 -0.54 13.47 -16.26
CA GLU A 269 0.22 14.44 -17.05
C GLU A 269 -0.35 15.85 -16.92
N LEU A 270 -1.67 16.00 -16.95
CA LEU A 270 -2.35 17.30 -16.80
C LEU A 270 -2.17 17.86 -15.37
N ALA A 271 -2.39 17.01 -14.37
CA ALA A 271 -2.33 17.43 -12.96
C ALA A 271 -0.88 17.65 -12.49
N GLY A 272 0.05 16.80 -12.92
CA GLY A 272 1.46 16.84 -12.49
C GLY A 272 2.31 17.85 -13.24
N SER A 273 1.87 18.37 -14.38
CA SER A 273 2.63 19.28 -15.25
C SER A 273 4.05 18.73 -15.49
N SER A 274 4.15 17.61 -16.18
CA SER A 274 5.44 16.94 -16.37
C SER A 274 6.44 17.82 -17.13
N VAL A 275 7.67 17.86 -16.65
CA VAL A 275 8.79 18.56 -17.26
C VAL A 275 9.93 17.63 -17.59
N THR A 276 10.68 17.94 -18.62
CA THR A 276 11.92 17.21 -18.96
C THR A 276 13.11 18.13 -18.76
N PHE A 277 14.03 17.72 -17.89
CA PHE A 277 15.26 18.45 -17.62
C PHE A 277 16.46 17.48 -17.69
N ASN A 278 17.49 17.84 -18.45
CA ASN A 278 18.68 17.00 -18.67
C ASN A 278 18.33 15.53 -19.10
N GLY A 279 17.34 15.37 -19.98
CA GLY A 279 16.89 14.05 -20.44
C GLY A 279 16.08 13.23 -19.41
N LYS A 280 15.87 13.74 -18.22
CA LYS A 280 15.06 13.12 -17.18
C LYS A 280 13.70 13.79 -17.10
N ARG A 281 12.62 13.01 -17.07
CA ARG A 281 11.25 13.47 -16.96
C ARG A 281 10.76 13.30 -15.52
N HIS A 282 10.15 14.33 -14.96
CA HIS A 282 9.51 14.28 -13.65
C HIS A 282 8.28 15.19 -13.62
N TYR A 283 7.41 15.02 -12.66
CA TYR A 283 6.31 15.92 -12.41
C TYR A 283 6.79 17.14 -11.60
N MET A 284 6.35 18.34 -11.96
CA MET A 284 6.71 19.57 -11.21
C MET A 284 6.32 19.47 -9.73
N LEU A 285 5.22 18.77 -9.42
CA LEU A 285 4.78 18.51 -8.06
C LEU A 285 5.74 17.61 -7.26
N ALA A 286 6.65 16.88 -7.90
CA ALA A 286 7.66 16.08 -7.20
C ALA A 286 8.57 16.92 -6.30
N ASN A 287 8.82 18.16 -6.67
CA ASN A 287 9.59 19.08 -5.84
C ASN A 287 8.88 19.47 -4.53
N ILE A 288 7.56 19.25 -4.46
CA ILE A 288 6.73 19.56 -3.29
C ILE A 288 6.29 18.27 -2.59
N ALA A 289 6.04 17.19 -3.35
CA ALA A 289 5.49 15.94 -2.85
C ALA A 289 6.17 14.73 -3.52
N LEU A 290 7.41 14.45 -3.14
CA LEU A 290 8.19 13.30 -3.65
C LEU A 290 7.45 11.96 -3.46
N VAL A 291 6.59 11.87 -2.45
CA VAL A 291 5.75 10.70 -2.21
C VAL A 291 4.83 10.39 -3.38
N GLY A 292 4.29 11.40 -4.05
CA GLY A 292 3.42 11.24 -5.22
C GLY A 292 4.14 10.62 -6.42
N GLU A 293 5.41 10.99 -6.64
CA GLU A 293 6.25 10.37 -7.68
C GLU A 293 6.51 8.89 -7.38
N ALA A 294 6.90 8.55 -6.14
CA ALA A 294 7.16 7.18 -5.74
C ALA A 294 5.92 6.29 -5.90
N ILE A 295 4.74 6.78 -5.47
CA ILE A 295 3.47 6.08 -5.65
C ILE A 295 3.17 5.89 -7.13
N THR A 296 3.18 6.98 -7.91
CA THR A 296 2.84 6.91 -9.35
C THR A 296 3.79 5.97 -10.10
N LEU A 297 5.09 5.98 -9.77
CA LEU A 297 6.07 5.09 -10.37
C LEU A 297 5.78 3.62 -10.03
N ALA A 298 5.53 3.29 -8.76
CA ALA A 298 5.17 1.94 -8.33
C ALA A 298 3.91 1.43 -9.05
N MET A 299 2.87 2.26 -9.10
CA MET A 299 1.58 1.89 -9.67
C MET A 299 1.63 1.72 -11.20
N ARG A 300 2.34 2.60 -11.90
CA ARG A 300 2.46 2.50 -13.37
C ARG A 300 3.35 1.35 -13.85
N THR A 301 4.20 0.83 -12.98
CA THR A 301 5.10 -0.30 -13.24
C THR A 301 4.63 -1.60 -12.60
N SER A 302 3.43 -1.64 -12.02
CA SER A 302 2.87 -2.83 -11.39
C SER A 302 2.88 -4.03 -12.34
N VAL A 303 3.43 -5.16 -11.88
CA VAL A 303 3.59 -6.39 -12.67
C VAL A 303 3.19 -7.61 -11.86
N LYS A 304 2.85 -8.70 -12.56
CA LYS A 304 2.69 -10.01 -11.94
C LYS A 304 4.08 -10.62 -11.74
N TYR A 305 4.46 -10.86 -10.51
CA TYR A 305 5.64 -11.66 -10.21
C TYR A 305 5.35 -13.14 -10.52
N LYS A 306 6.25 -13.75 -11.27
CA LYS A 306 6.16 -15.18 -11.61
C LYS A 306 6.66 -16.03 -10.46
#